data_72455e4bb7ff6b39e6d226937f39b1ce
#
_entry.id   72455e4bb7ff6b39e6d226937f39b1ce
#
_cell.length_a   1.000
_cell.length_b   1.000
_cell.length_c   1.000
_cell.angle_alpha   90.00
_cell.angle_beta   90.00
_cell.angle_gamma   90.00
#
_symmetry.space_group_name_H-M   'P 1'
#
loop_
_entity.id
_entity.type
_entity.pdbx_description
1 polymer ?
#
loop_
_entity_poly.entity_id
_entity_poly.type
_entity_poly.pdbx_seq_one_letter_code
_entity_poly.pdbx_strand_id
1 'polypeptide(L)'
;MDEKHIPAGITGFFTAEEARAYHLIPVERNAGELKCYGKKGCCYDSVREEIAVVRGVKLQVEVLPEDGFERLMRQCYRYGGAIADMSDGDVGSSDFLSRLILEAYHCYASDLHFEAYEERCRVRFRIDGRLLERYAIGKENYAALVNQIKILANLDISEKRLPQDGRIFFNREACRFDVRVSCLPAIYGEKIVLRLLTRHTELLDLDNLGFDDRQLADYREAVSNPHGLILISGPTGSGKSTTLYATCLLYT
;
A
#
# COMPACT_ATOMS: atom_id res chain seq x y z
N MET A 1 4.81 -3.65 20.70
CA MET A 1 3.89 -2.50 20.62
C MET A 1 2.67 -3.02 19.93
N ASP A 2 1.56 -3.12 20.66
CA ASP A 2 0.32 -3.69 20.14
C ASP A 2 -0.10 -2.96 18.86
N GLU A 3 -0.16 -3.68 17.75
CA GLU A 3 -0.73 -3.19 16.50
C GLU A 3 -2.24 -3.05 16.71
N LYS A 4 -2.66 -1.81 16.97
CA LYS A 4 -4.07 -1.49 17.16
C LYS A 4 -4.78 -1.62 15.81
N HIS A 5 -5.53 -2.69 15.66
CA HIS A 5 -6.37 -2.93 14.49
C HIS A 5 -7.46 -1.86 14.38
N ILE A 6 -7.50 -1.13 13.26
CA ILE A 6 -8.52 -0.12 12.97
C ILE A 6 -9.55 -0.74 12.03
N PRO A 7 -10.84 -0.87 12.44
CA PRO A 7 -11.87 -1.44 11.58
C PRO A 7 -12.05 -0.65 10.28
N ALA A 8 -12.09 -1.32 9.14
CA ALA A 8 -12.18 -0.70 7.83
C ALA A 8 -13.41 0.22 7.64
N GLY A 9 -14.51 -0.04 8.37
CA GLY A 9 -15.73 0.75 8.30
C GLY A 9 -15.62 2.14 8.93
N ILE A 10 -14.66 2.34 9.87
CA ILE A 10 -14.56 3.62 10.59
C ILE A 10 -13.67 4.63 9.86
N THR A 11 -12.76 4.16 9.02
CA THR A 11 -11.87 5.02 8.22
C THR A 11 -12.65 5.86 7.21
N GLY A 12 -13.85 5.43 6.80
CA GLY A 12 -14.76 6.20 5.95
C GLY A 12 -15.39 7.44 6.61
N PHE A 13 -15.15 7.68 7.91
CA PHE A 13 -15.66 8.87 8.59
C PHE A 13 -15.01 10.17 8.09
N PHE A 14 -13.70 10.12 7.77
CA PHE A 14 -13.00 11.18 7.07
C PHE A 14 -12.66 10.75 5.65
N THR A 15 -12.66 11.70 4.72
CA THR A 15 -11.99 11.52 3.44
C THR A 15 -10.47 11.48 3.67
N ALA A 16 -9.72 10.96 2.72
CA ALA A 16 -8.25 10.93 2.82
C ALA A 16 -7.63 12.34 2.89
N GLU A 17 -8.28 13.33 2.27
CA GLU A 17 -7.89 14.74 2.30
C GLU A 17 -8.16 15.35 3.68
N GLU A 18 -9.36 15.14 4.23
CA GLU A 18 -9.73 15.60 5.58
C GLU A 18 -8.81 14.97 6.65
N ALA A 19 -8.58 13.67 6.57
CA ALA A 19 -7.72 12.96 7.52
C ALA A 19 -6.28 13.51 7.54
N ARG A 20 -5.75 13.86 6.35
CA ARG A 20 -4.43 14.49 6.22
C ARG A 20 -4.43 15.94 6.68
N ALA A 21 -5.44 16.73 6.30
CA ALA A 21 -5.56 18.13 6.69
C ALA A 21 -5.69 18.29 8.21
N TYR A 22 -6.48 17.44 8.84
CA TYR A 22 -6.69 17.44 10.29
C TYR A 22 -5.61 16.68 11.08
N HIS A 23 -4.75 15.90 10.40
CA HIS A 23 -3.82 14.95 11.03
C HIS A 23 -4.51 14.01 12.01
N LEU A 24 -5.66 13.43 11.60
CA LEU A 24 -6.49 12.55 12.41
C LEU A 24 -6.83 11.25 11.68
N ILE A 25 -6.78 10.14 12.42
CA ILE A 25 -7.20 8.81 11.95
C ILE A 25 -8.32 8.34 12.89
N PRO A 26 -9.56 8.14 12.41
CA PRO A 26 -10.65 7.65 13.25
C PRO A 26 -10.43 6.18 13.62
N VAL A 27 -10.67 5.87 14.89
CA VAL A 27 -10.41 4.54 15.46
C VAL A 27 -11.69 3.88 15.94
N GLU A 28 -12.54 4.65 16.61
CA GLU A 28 -13.76 4.15 17.24
C GLU A 28 -14.83 5.23 17.23
N ARG A 29 -16.07 4.83 16.98
CA ARG A 29 -17.25 5.72 17.06
C ARG A 29 -18.27 5.13 18.00
N ASN A 30 -18.55 5.83 19.08
CA ASN A 30 -19.63 5.55 20.02
C ASN A 30 -20.71 6.64 19.90
N ALA A 31 -21.88 6.43 20.50
CA ALA A 31 -23.01 7.35 20.42
C ALA A 31 -22.63 8.79 20.82
N GLY A 32 -22.28 9.63 19.83
CA GLY A 32 -21.91 11.04 20.01
C GLY A 32 -20.41 11.33 20.26
N GLU A 33 -19.55 10.33 20.31
CA GLU A 33 -18.10 10.50 20.48
C GLU A 33 -17.34 9.79 19.37
N LEU A 34 -16.29 10.45 18.84
CA LEU A 34 -15.34 9.90 17.87
C LEU A 34 -13.94 9.90 18.49
N LYS A 35 -13.37 8.71 18.62
CA LYS A 35 -11.99 8.53 19.05
C LYS A 35 -11.06 8.47 17.85
N CYS A 36 -10.02 9.29 17.84
CA CYS A 36 -9.04 9.38 16.76
C CYS A 36 -7.62 9.28 17.29
N TYR A 37 -6.73 8.77 16.45
CA TYR A 37 -5.30 8.97 16.60
C TYR A 37 -4.90 10.29 15.96
N GLY A 38 -4.07 11.08 16.64
CA GLY A 38 -3.52 12.35 16.18
C GLY A 38 -2.00 12.31 16.09
N LYS A 39 -1.42 13.13 15.23
CA LYS A 39 0.02 13.29 15.06
C LYS A 39 0.58 14.14 16.22
N LYS A 40 1.72 13.74 16.79
CA LYS A 40 2.41 14.50 17.84
C LYS A 40 2.84 15.88 17.32
N GLY A 41 2.57 16.91 18.10
CA GLY A 41 2.95 18.29 17.78
C GLY A 41 1.88 19.12 17.09
N CYS A 42 0.70 18.55 16.77
CA CYS A 42 -0.44 19.28 16.22
C CYS A 42 -1.39 19.75 17.34
N CYS A 43 -2.01 20.93 17.15
CA CYS A 43 -3.08 21.43 18.01
C CYS A 43 -4.43 21.04 17.39
N TYR A 44 -5.32 20.46 18.20
CA TYR A 44 -6.59 19.90 17.73
C TYR A 44 -7.81 20.68 18.21
N ASP A 45 -7.64 21.83 18.89
CA ASP A 45 -8.77 22.55 19.50
C ASP A 45 -9.73 23.11 18.47
N SER A 46 -9.22 23.75 17.42
CA SER A 46 -10.05 24.24 16.29
C SER A 46 -10.74 23.11 15.54
N VAL A 47 -10.04 21.99 15.35
CA VAL A 47 -10.61 20.81 14.65
C VAL A 47 -11.70 20.14 15.50
N ARG A 48 -11.57 20.13 16.82
CA ARG A 48 -12.61 19.63 17.75
C ARG A 48 -13.88 20.43 17.63
N GLU A 49 -13.79 21.76 17.62
CA GLU A 49 -14.94 22.65 17.47
C GLU A 49 -15.60 22.48 16.11
N GLU A 50 -14.84 22.44 15.03
CA GLU A 50 -15.33 22.25 13.68
C GLU A 50 -16.08 20.90 13.53
N ILE A 51 -15.50 19.80 13.98
CA ILE A 51 -16.12 18.47 13.90
C ILE A 51 -17.36 18.38 14.79
N ALA A 52 -17.35 19.01 15.96
CA ALA A 52 -18.53 19.07 16.84
C ALA A 52 -19.69 19.81 16.19
N VAL A 53 -19.42 20.91 15.49
CA VAL A 53 -20.44 21.71 14.79
C VAL A 53 -20.93 21.03 13.50
N VAL A 54 -20.01 20.55 12.66
CA VAL A 54 -20.34 20.03 11.32
C VAL A 54 -20.91 18.61 11.38
N ARG A 55 -20.39 17.76 12.26
CA ARG A 55 -20.72 16.32 12.31
C ARG A 55 -21.44 15.88 13.59
N GLY A 56 -21.64 16.80 14.55
CA GLY A 56 -22.37 16.53 15.79
C GLY A 56 -21.73 15.51 16.72
N VAL A 57 -20.40 15.30 16.64
CA VAL A 57 -19.67 14.34 17.46
C VAL A 57 -18.55 15.01 18.25
N LYS A 58 -18.33 14.56 19.48
CA LYS A 58 -17.20 15.02 20.31
C LYS A 58 -15.95 14.25 19.93
N LEU A 59 -14.88 14.97 19.62
CA LEU A 59 -13.58 14.40 19.23
C LEU A 59 -12.71 14.11 20.43
N GLN A 60 -12.31 12.86 20.61
CA GLN A 60 -11.25 12.44 21.53
C GLN A 60 -9.99 12.11 20.73
N VAL A 61 -8.85 12.72 21.05
CA VAL A 61 -7.59 12.52 20.32
C VAL A 61 -6.56 11.87 21.23
N GLU A 62 -6.09 10.69 20.83
CA GLU A 62 -4.92 10.01 21.40
C GLU A 62 -3.71 10.28 20.51
N VAL A 63 -2.66 10.91 21.06
CA VAL A 63 -1.52 11.37 20.26
C VAL A 63 -0.51 10.24 20.08
N LEU A 64 -0.12 9.98 18.83
CA LEU A 64 0.90 9.02 18.45
C LEU A 64 2.22 9.71 18.08
N PRO A 65 3.37 9.01 18.22
CA PRO A 65 4.64 9.42 17.63
C PRO A 65 4.49 9.57 16.10
N GLU A 66 5.26 10.48 15.51
CA GLU A 66 5.16 10.83 14.08
C GLU A 66 5.26 9.60 13.17
N ASP A 67 6.26 8.74 13.38
CA ASP A 67 6.48 7.53 12.57
C ASP A 67 5.30 6.55 12.65
N GLY A 68 4.73 6.38 13.84
CA GLY A 68 3.58 5.50 14.07
C GLY A 68 2.30 6.05 13.40
N PHE A 69 2.10 7.37 13.51
CA PHE A 69 0.97 8.06 12.87
C PHE A 69 1.05 7.98 11.34
N GLU A 70 2.20 8.29 10.75
CA GLU A 70 2.40 8.25 9.29
C GLU A 70 2.21 6.83 8.73
N ARG A 71 2.67 5.80 9.45
CA ARG A 71 2.45 4.40 9.07
C ARG A 71 0.95 4.05 9.06
N LEU A 72 0.22 4.39 10.12
CA LEU A 72 -1.22 4.15 10.21
C LEU A 72 -2.00 4.97 9.18
N MET A 73 -1.62 6.24 8.93
CA MET A 73 -2.23 7.09 7.93
C MET A 73 -2.13 6.46 6.53
N ARG A 74 -0.97 5.95 6.15
CA ARG A 74 -0.76 5.23 4.88
C ARG A 74 -1.58 3.94 4.80
N GLN A 75 -1.70 3.23 5.90
CA GLN A 75 -2.47 1.99 5.98
C GLN A 75 -3.99 2.24 5.85
N CYS A 76 -4.53 3.22 6.57
CA CYS A 76 -5.96 3.52 6.60
C CYS A 76 -6.45 4.27 5.35
N TYR A 77 -5.62 5.17 4.79
CA TYR A 77 -5.98 6.03 3.66
C TYR A 77 -5.11 5.74 2.42
N ARG A 78 -5.08 4.48 2.01
CA ARG A 78 -4.31 3.97 0.86
C ARG A 78 -4.66 4.66 -0.46
N TYR A 79 -5.91 5.10 -0.61
CA TYR A 79 -6.47 5.58 -1.87
C TYR A 79 -6.43 7.10 -2.05
N GLY A 80 -6.04 7.88 -1.06
CA GLY A 80 -6.09 9.34 -1.11
C GLY A 80 -4.70 9.97 -1.09
N GLY A 81 -4.21 10.40 -2.24
CA GLY A 81 -3.07 11.30 -2.39
C GLY A 81 -3.28 12.13 -3.63
N ALA A 82 -3.09 13.46 -3.54
CA ALA A 82 -2.94 14.29 -4.72
C ALA A 82 -1.83 13.70 -5.60
N ILE A 83 -2.01 13.75 -6.92
CA ILE A 83 -0.93 13.40 -7.86
C ILE A 83 0.22 14.37 -7.56
N ALA A 84 1.35 13.83 -7.11
CA ALA A 84 2.52 14.65 -6.86
C ALA A 84 3.21 14.91 -8.20
N ASP A 85 3.22 16.18 -8.62
CA ASP A 85 4.10 16.63 -9.68
C ASP A 85 5.54 16.65 -9.14
N MET A 86 6.36 15.76 -9.68
CA MET A 86 7.74 15.65 -9.24
C MET A 86 8.60 16.70 -9.91
N SER A 87 9.27 17.52 -9.11
CA SER A 87 10.25 18.49 -9.60
C SER A 87 11.50 17.78 -10.14
N ASP A 88 12.16 18.39 -11.09
CA ASP A 88 13.31 17.83 -11.82
C ASP A 88 14.47 17.36 -10.91
N GLY A 89 14.62 17.93 -9.72
CA GLY A 89 15.67 17.56 -8.77
C GLY A 89 15.46 16.23 -8.04
N ASP A 90 14.22 15.78 -7.90
CA ASP A 90 13.90 14.59 -7.12
C ASP A 90 14.08 13.27 -7.90
N VAL A 91 13.74 13.29 -9.20
CA VAL A 91 13.72 12.06 -10.02
C VAL A 91 15.13 11.60 -10.42
N GLY A 92 16.10 12.53 -10.50
CA GLY A 92 17.51 12.22 -10.81
C GLY A 92 18.28 11.59 -9.66
N SER A 93 17.75 11.59 -8.45
CA SER A 93 18.45 11.01 -7.30
C SER A 93 18.44 9.48 -7.36
N SER A 94 19.59 8.85 -7.07
CA SER A 94 19.71 7.38 -7.00
C SER A 94 18.76 6.75 -5.99
N ASP A 95 18.20 7.54 -5.09
CA ASP A 95 17.34 7.11 -4.00
C ASP A 95 15.84 7.18 -4.33
N PHE A 96 15.48 7.89 -5.42
CA PHE A 96 14.08 8.10 -5.81
C PHE A 96 13.33 6.79 -6.07
N LEU A 97 13.90 5.91 -6.88
CA LEU A 97 13.30 4.60 -7.17
C LEU A 97 13.11 3.76 -5.90
N SER A 98 14.09 3.81 -5.00
CA SER A 98 14.00 3.10 -3.72
C SER A 98 12.87 3.65 -2.84
N ARG A 99 12.68 4.98 -2.81
CA ARG A 99 11.57 5.61 -2.10
C ARG A 99 10.21 5.20 -2.68
N LEU A 100 10.08 5.16 -4.02
CA LEU A 100 8.87 4.69 -4.68
C LEU A 100 8.54 3.23 -4.33
N ILE A 101 9.54 2.36 -4.33
CA ILE A 101 9.37 0.94 -4.00
C ILE A 101 8.97 0.79 -2.52
N LEU A 102 9.58 1.53 -1.60
CA LEU A 102 9.21 1.54 -0.18
C LEU A 102 7.80 2.09 0.05
N GLU A 103 7.44 3.18 -0.62
CA GLU A 103 6.09 3.71 -0.54
C GLU A 103 5.06 2.70 -1.02
N ALA A 104 5.31 2.06 -2.17
CA ALA A 104 4.45 1.02 -2.69
C ALA A 104 4.32 -0.17 -1.73
N TYR A 105 5.43 -0.58 -1.10
CA TYR A 105 5.43 -1.61 -0.07
C TYR A 105 4.55 -1.22 1.13
N HIS A 106 4.70 -0.02 1.65
CA HIS A 106 3.89 0.47 2.78
C HIS A 106 2.41 0.69 2.43
N CYS A 107 2.10 0.94 1.15
CA CYS A 107 0.72 1.01 0.65
C CYS A 107 0.14 -0.37 0.29
N TYR A 108 0.86 -1.46 0.51
CA TYR A 108 0.49 -2.83 0.09
C TYR A 108 0.18 -2.92 -1.41
N ALA A 109 0.87 -2.13 -2.22
CA ALA A 109 0.72 -2.21 -3.66
C ALA A 109 1.31 -3.52 -4.19
N SER A 110 0.60 -4.17 -5.10
CA SER A 110 1.09 -5.38 -5.78
C SER A 110 2.04 -5.05 -6.93
N ASP A 111 1.75 -3.97 -7.65
CA ASP A 111 2.50 -3.58 -8.84
C ASP A 111 2.69 -2.06 -8.89
N LEU A 112 3.84 -1.61 -9.43
CA LEU A 112 4.07 -0.24 -9.86
C LEU A 112 4.13 -0.24 -11.40
N HIS A 113 3.39 0.67 -12.00
CA HIS A 113 3.35 0.85 -13.45
C HIS A 113 3.97 2.19 -13.81
N PHE A 114 5.02 2.17 -14.58
CA PHE A 114 5.66 3.33 -15.17
C PHE A 114 5.23 3.40 -16.63
N GLU A 115 4.62 4.49 -17.03
CA GLU A 115 3.99 4.63 -18.34
C GLU A 115 4.37 5.96 -19.00
N ALA A 116 4.90 5.88 -20.22
CA ALA A 116 5.19 7.03 -21.05
C ALA A 116 4.00 7.38 -21.93
N TYR A 117 3.66 8.68 -21.99
CA TYR A 117 2.70 9.29 -22.90
C TYR A 117 3.35 10.40 -23.70
N GLU A 118 2.58 11.03 -24.58
CA GLU A 118 3.09 12.04 -25.50
C GLU A 118 3.64 13.27 -24.76
N GLU A 119 2.91 13.80 -23.80
CA GLU A 119 3.27 15.05 -23.10
C GLU A 119 3.89 14.79 -21.73
N ARG A 120 3.46 13.73 -21.03
CA ARG A 120 3.89 13.41 -19.67
C ARG A 120 4.07 11.92 -19.46
N CYS A 121 4.83 11.56 -18.45
CA CYS A 121 4.90 10.19 -17.95
C CYS A 121 4.23 10.10 -16.58
N ARG A 122 3.76 8.92 -16.23
CA ARG A 122 3.10 8.71 -14.94
C ARG A 122 3.55 7.43 -14.26
N VAL A 123 3.46 7.44 -12.92
CA VAL A 123 3.61 6.25 -12.09
C VAL A 123 2.29 5.93 -11.42
N ARG A 124 1.82 4.71 -11.62
CA ARG A 124 0.61 4.20 -10.98
C ARG A 124 0.93 3.03 -10.07
N PHE A 125 0.31 2.99 -8.92
CA PHE A 125 0.34 1.87 -7.99
C PHE A 125 -0.92 1.03 -8.16
N ARG A 126 -0.77 -0.30 -8.17
CA ARG A 126 -1.91 -1.21 -8.09
C ARG A 126 -2.13 -1.57 -6.62
N ILE A 127 -3.22 -1.08 -6.03
CA ILE A 127 -3.61 -1.31 -4.65
C ILE A 127 -4.99 -1.97 -4.67
N ASP A 128 -5.15 -3.12 -4.04
CA ASP A 128 -6.39 -3.90 -4.00
C ASP A 128 -7.03 -4.07 -5.41
N GLY A 129 -6.21 -4.35 -6.41
CA GLY A 129 -6.60 -4.55 -7.81
C GLY A 129 -6.82 -3.27 -8.61
N ARG A 130 -6.90 -2.09 -7.99
CA ARG A 130 -7.12 -0.80 -8.65
C ARG A 130 -5.80 -0.11 -8.96
N LEU A 131 -5.70 0.49 -10.15
CA LEU A 131 -4.56 1.31 -10.56
C LEU A 131 -4.82 2.77 -10.21
N LEU A 132 -4.00 3.31 -9.32
CA LEU A 132 -4.06 4.68 -8.85
C LEU A 132 -2.85 5.45 -9.34
N GLU A 133 -3.06 6.60 -9.98
CA GLU A 133 -1.97 7.52 -10.36
C GLU A 133 -1.43 8.20 -9.11
N ARG A 134 -0.11 8.11 -8.91
CA ARG A 134 0.58 8.66 -7.74
C ARG A 134 1.51 9.79 -8.11
N TYR A 135 2.21 9.65 -9.24
CA TYR A 135 3.23 10.61 -9.68
C TYR A 135 3.09 10.92 -11.16
N ALA A 136 3.24 12.19 -11.49
CA ALA A 136 3.51 12.66 -12.83
C ALA A 136 5.00 13.00 -12.92
N ILE A 137 5.66 12.61 -14.02
CA ILE A 137 7.11 12.75 -14.23
C ILE A 137 7.34 13.38 -15.59
N GLY A 138 8.24 14.35 -15.67
CA GLY A 138 8.69 14.92 -16.93
C GLY A 138 9.38 13.87 -17.82
N LYS A 139 9.25 14.03 -19.13
CA LYS A 139 9.72 13.04 -20.11
C LYS A 139 11.24 12.81 -20.06
N GLU A 140 12.00 13.85 -19.77
CA GLU A 140 13.47 13.76 -19.64
C GLU A 140 13.88 12.90 -18.45
N ASN A 141 13.23 13.11 -17.31
CA ASN A 141 13.48 12.36 -16.08
C ASN A 141 13.01 10.92 -16.16
N TYR A 142 11.96 10.68 -16.96
CA TYR A 142 11.44 9.31 -17.16
C TYR A 142 12.46 8.40 -17.84
N ALA A 143 13.18 8.88 -18.85
CA ALA A 143 14.20 8.11 -19.53
C ALA A 143 15.36 7.71 -18.59
N ALA A 144 15.76 8.62 -17.70
CA ALA A 144 16.77 8.33 -16.68
C ALA A 144 16.30 7.26 -15.69
N LEU A 145 15.03 7.36 -15.24
CA LEU A 145 14.40 6.38 -14.34
C LEU A 145 14.30 5.00 -14.98
N VAL A 146 13.91 4.91 -16.26
CA VAL A 146 13.87 3.65 -17.02
C VAL A 146 15.25 2.99 -17.06
N ASN A 147 16.29 3.77 -17.38
CA ASN A 147 17.66 3.27 -17.40
C ASN A 147 18.11 2.78 -16.02
N GLN A 148 17.79 3.51 -14.96
CA GLN A 148 18.09 3.09 -13.58
C GLN A 148 17.41 1.77 -13.23
N ILE A 149 16.14 1.59 -13.58
CA ILE A 149 15.43 0.33 -13.35
C ILE A 149 16.09 -0.81 -14.12
N LYS A 150 16.44 -0.59 -15.39
CA LYS A 150 17.11 -1.61 -16.21
C LYS A 150 18.46 -2.02 -15.64
N ILE A 151 19.27 -1.06 -15.17
CA ILE A 151 20.57 -1.35 -14.52
C ILE A 151 20.36 -2.24 -13.29
N LEU A 152 19.43 -1.87 -12.42
CA LEU A 152 19.17 -2.63 -11.19
C LEU A 152 18.58 -4.02 -11.45
N ALA A 153 17.87 -4.18 -12.57
CA ALA A 153 17.28 -5.45 -12.99
C ALA A 153 18.19 -6.31 -13.87
N ASN A 154 19.44 -5.87 -14.13
CA ASN A 154 20.37 -6.50 -15.07
C ASN A 154 19.80 -6.64 -16.50
N LEU A 155 19.10 -5.63 -16.99
CA LEU A 155 18.54 -5.56 -18.33
C LEU A 155 19.46 -4.74 -19.26
N ASP A 156 19.34 -4.97 -20.57
CA ASP A 156 20.06 -4.21 -21.58
C ASP A 156 19.45 -2.82 -21.77
N ILE A 157 20.24 -1.77 -21.47
CA ILE A 157 19.84 -0.37 -21.59
C ILE A 157 19.75 0.07 -23.05
N SER A 158 20.58 -0.53 -23.92
CA SER A 158 20.68 -0.18 -25.34
C SER A 158 19.49 -0.71 -26.15
N GLU A 159 18.93 -1.85 -25.76
CA GLU A 159 17.77 -2.45 -26.40
C GLU A 159 16.47 -1.82 -25.88
N LYS A 160 15.72 -1.18 -26.81
CA LYS A 160 14.47 -0.48 -26.52
C LYS A 160 13.28 -0.99 -27.33
N ARG A 161 13.50 -1.98 -28.18
CA ARG A 161 12.49 -2.47 -29.14
C ARG A 161 11.93 -3.83 -28.75
N LEU A 162 12.64 -4.58 -27.93
CA LEU A 162 12.24 -5.91 -27.50
C LEU A 162 11.79 -5.89 -26.04
N PRO A 163 10.77 -6.69 -25.68
CA PRO A 163 10.44 -6.92 -24.29
C PRO A 163 11.62 -7.51 -23.52
N GLN A 164 11.77 -7.09 -22.28
CA GLN A 164 12.80 -7.61 -21.38
C GLN A 164 12.19 -7.88 -20.00
N ASP A 165 12.58 -8.98 -19.37
CA ASP A 165 12.20 -9.35 -18.03
C ASP A 165 13.42 -9.50 -17.15
N GLY A 166 13.33 -9.02 -15.90
CA GLY A 166 14.39 -9.07 -14.94
C GLY A 166 13.92 -9.15 -13.51
N ARG A 167 14.87 -9.04 -12.59
CA ARG A 167 14.58 -9.07 -11.16
C ARG A 167 15.48 -8.10 -10.41
N ILE A 168 14.90 -7.39 -9.43
CA ILE A 168 15.62 -6.56 -8.47
C ILE A 168 15.46 -7.21 -7.10
N PHE A 169 16.57 -7.43 -6.40
CA PHE A 169 16.53 -7.78 -4.99
C PHE A 169 16.53 -6.50 -4.17
N PHE A 170 15.38 -6.17 -3.58
CA PHE A 170 15.24 -4.99 -2.75
C PHE A 170 15.64 -5.29 -1.31
N ASN A 171 16.58 -4.49 -0.77
CA ASN A 171 17.08 -4.65 0.59
C ASN A 171 17.38 -3.27 1.18
N ARG A 172 16.39 -2.66 1.84
CA ARG A 172 16.52 -1.37 2.53
C ARG A 172 15.58 -1.31 3.73
N GLU A 173 15.95 -0.57 4.77
CA GLU A 173 15.12 -0.24 5.94
C GLU A 173 14.43 -1.46 6.58
N ALA A 174 15.15 -2.55 6.77
CA ALA A 174 14.62 -3.83 7.24
C ALA A 174 13.64 -4.54 6.27
N CYS A 175 13.32 -3.94 5.11
CA CYS A 175 12.51 -4.56 4.07
C CYS A 175 13.38 -5.35 3.11
N ARG A 176 13.07 -6.66 2.95
CA ARG A 176 13.78 -7.56 2.03
C ARG A 176 12.78 -8.36 1.22
N PHE A 177 12.75 -8.12 -0.09
CA PHE A 177 11.86 -8.84 -1.01
C PHE A 177 12.36 -8.75 -2.45
N ASP A 178 11.88 -9.67 -3.27
CA ASP A 178 12.14 -9.66 -4.71
C ASP A 178 11.11 -8.75 -5.43
N VAL A 179 11.59 -8.05 -6.45
CA VAL A 179 10.76 -7.29 -7.38
C VAL A 179 10.97 -7.85 -8.77
N ARG A 180 9.93 -8.35 -9.40
CA ARG A 180 9.95 -8.72 -10.81
C ARG A 180 9.76 -7.49 -11.66
N VAL A 181 10.60 -7.37 -12.70
CA VAL A 181 10.61 -6.24 -13.64
C VAL A 181 10.23 -6.76 -15.00
N SER A 182 9.21 -6.17 -15.61
CA SER A 182 8.88 -6.39 -17.02
C SER A 182 8.94 -5.05 -17.75
N CYS A 183 9.74 -4.98 -18.79
CA CYS A 183 9.92 -3.83 -19.65
C CYS A 183 9.33 -4.11 -21.02
N LEU A 184 8.42 -3.27 -21.49
CA LEU A 184 7.71 -3.42 -22.74
C LEU A 184 7.86 -2.17 -23.61
N PRO A 185 8.24 -2.30 -24.89
CA PRO A 185 8.21 -1.19 -25.84
C PRO A 185 6.80 -0.61 -25.98
N ALA A 186 6.70 0.71 -25.99
CA ALA A 186 5.46 1.44 -26.22
C ALA A 186 5.70 2.62 -27.18
N ILE A 187 4.63 3.25 -27.66
CA ILE A 187 4.72 4.30 -28.71
C ILE A 187 5.59 5.49 -28.27
N TYR A 188 5.45 5.93 -27.02
CA TYR A 188 6.13 7.13 -26.51
C TYR A 188 7.34 6.83 -25.62
N GLY A 189 7.76 5.56 -25.52
CA GLY A 189 8.87 5.12 -24.70
C GLY A 189 8.63 3.70 -24.17
N GLU A 190 9.38 3.26 -23.20
CA GLU A 190 9.22 1.94 -22.60
C GLU A 190 8.25 2.00 -21.43
N LYS A 191 7.33 1.05 -21.37
CA LYS A 191 6.49 0.82 -20.20
C LYS A 191 7.17 -0.18 -19.29
N ILE A 192 7.27 0.14 -17.99
CA ILE A 192 7.83 -0.79 -17.01
C ILE A 192 6.76 -1.15 -15.98
N VAL A 193 6.75 -2.42 -15.60
CA VAL A 193 5.94 -2.93 -14.51
C VAL A 193 6.87 -3.58 -13.48
N LEU A 194 6.83 -3.07 -12.26
CA LEU A 194 7.50 -3.66 -11.11
C LEU A 194 6.46 -4.41 -10.27
N ARG A 195 6.56 -5.72 -10.17
CA ARG A 195 5.74 -6.54 -9.28
C ARG A 195 6.48 -6.83 -7.99
N LEU A 196 5.93 -6.38 -6.86
CA LEU A 196 6.48 -6.63 -5.54
C LEU A 196 6.11 -8.04 -5.08
N LEU A 197 7.12 -8.87 -4.82
CA LEU A 197 6.93 -10.21 -4.26
C LEU A 197 7.15 -10.16 -2.74
N THR A 198 6.30 -9.40 -2.08
CA THR A 198 6.35 -9.20 -0.63
C THR A 198 5.70 -10.37 0.09
N ARG A 199 6.34 -10.85 1.15
CA ARG A 199 5.74 -11.78 2.11
C ARG A 199 5.29 -10.95 3.31
N HIS A 200 4.05 -10.53 3.33
CA HIS A 200 3.46 -9.91 4.52
C HIS A 200 3.13 -11.05 5.51
N THR A 201 4.12 -11.44 6.31
CA THR A 201 3.97 -12.48 7.35
C THR A 201 2.94 -12.09 8.42
N GLU A 202 2.68 -10.81 8.57
CA GLU A 202 1.67 -10.25 9.49
C GLU A 202 0.22 -10.63 9.10
N LEU A 203 -0.03 -10.97 7.83
CA LEU A 203 -1.32 -11.42 7.31
C LEU A 203 -1.48 -12.95 7.32
N LEU A 204 -0.51 -13.68 7.87
CA LEU A 204 -0.52 -15.15 7.86
C LEU A 204 -1.20 -15.74 9.10
N ASP A 205 -1.78 -14.92 9.96
CA ASP A 205 -2.62 -15.39 11.06
C ASP A 205 -4.07 -15.49 10.58
N LEU A 206 -4.74 -16.61 10.85
CA LEU A 206 -6.14 -16.83 10.48
C LEU A 206 -7.07 -15.77 11.08
N ASP A 207 -6.75 -15.28 12.28
CA ASP A 207 -7.55 -14.25 12.96
C ASP A 207 -7.52 -12.90 12.21
N ASN A 208 -6.47 -12.66 11.40
CA ASN A 208 -6.29 -11.43 10.64
C ASN A 208 -6.78 -11.50 9.18
N LEU A 209 -7.29 -12.65 8.73
CA LEU A 209 -7.74 -12.84 7.34
C LEU A 209 -9.12 -12.26 7.04
N GLY A 210 -9.84 -11.76 8.05
CA GLY A 210 -11.14 -11.12 7.87
C GLY A 210 -12.32 -12.09 7.87
N PHE A 211 -12.17 -13.28 8.41
CA PHE A 211 -13.29 -14.15 8.77
C PHE A 211 -14.13 -13.50 9.87
N ASP A 212 -15.44 -13.68 9.83
CA ASP A 212 -16.27 -13.42 11.00
C ASP A 212 -16.06 -14.54 12.05
N ASP A 213 -16.47 -14.30 13.31
CA ASP A 213 -16.24 -15.22 14.43
C ASP A 213 -16.81 -16.63 14.15
N ARG A 214 -17.97 -16.70 13.48
CA ARG A 214 -18.62 -17.96 13.14
C ARG A 214 -17.86 -18.68 12.04
N GLN A 215 -17.51 -17.97 10.95
CA GLN A 215 -16.74 -18.54 9.85
C GLN A 215 -15.38 -19.05 10.31
N LEU A 216 -14.73 -18.31 11.20
CA LEU A 216 -13.45 -18.71 11.77
C LEU A 216 -13.57 -19.98 12.62
N ALA A 217 -14.61 -20.08 13.46
CA ALA A 217 -14.89 -21.28 14.26
C ALA A 217 -15.16 -22.50 13.38
N ASP A 218 -16.05 -22.37 12.39
CA ASP A 218 -16.40 -23.44 11.43
C ASP A 218 -15.17 -23.89 10.64
N TYR A 219 -14.31 -22.94 10.22
CA TYR A 219 -13.08 -23.22 9.49
C TYR A 219 -12.05 -23.95 10.35
N ARG A 220 -11.85 -23.52 11.61
CA ARG A 220 -10.95 -24.18 12.56
C ARG A 220 -11.41 -25.60 12.88
N GLU A 221 -12.72 -25.81 13.05
CA GLU A 221 -13.30 -27.15 13.24
C GLU A 221 -13.03 -28.04 12.03
N ALA A 222 -13.29 -27.54 10.82
CA ALA A 222 -13.01 -28.25 9.57
C ALA A 222 -11.54 -28.65 9.42
N VAL A 223 -10.63 -27.72 9.72
CA VAL A 223 -9.18 -27.92 9.62
C VAL A 223 -8.68 -28.90 10.70
N SER A 224 -9.29 -28.96 11.88
CA SER A 224 -8.88 -29.88 12.96
C SER A 224 -9.17 -31.35 12.69
N ASN A 225 -9.98 -31.67 11.68
CA ASN A 225 -10.29 -33.06 11.32
C ASN A 225 -9.06 -33.75 10.71
N PRO A 226 -8.76 -35.01 11.10
CA PRO A 226 -7.56 -35.73 10.67
C PRO A 226 -7.59 -36.14 9.19
N HIS A 227 -8.74 -36.08 8.53
CA HIS A 227 -8.92 -36.40 7.12
C HIS A 227 -10.15 -35.69 6.58
N GLY A 228 -10.10 -35.38 5.27
CA GLY A 228 -11.15 -34.64 4.57
C GLY A 228 -10.60 -33.85 3.41
N LEU A 229 -11.45 -33.05 2.78
CA LEU A 229 -11.10 -32.17 1.69
C LEU A 229 -11.70 -30.80 1.94
N ILE A 230 -10.83 -29.77 1.97
CA ILE A 230 -11.24 -28.37 2.01
C ILE A 230 -10.87 -27.72 0.67
N LEU A 231 -11.87 -27.18 -0.01
CA LEU A 231 -11.68 -26.50 -1.30
C LEU A 231 -11.79 -24.99 -1.12
N ILE A 232 -10.73 -24.27 -1.55
CA ILE A 232 -10.69 -22.81 -1.57
C ILE A 232 -10.75 -22.35 -3.04
N SER A 233 -11.81 -21.64 -3.42
CA SER A 233 -12.03 -21.13 -4.76
C SER A 233 -12.19 -19.61 -4.76
N GLY A 234 -11.82 -18.96 -5.86
CA GLY A 234 -11.97 -17.51 -6.04
C GLY A 234 -11.07 -16.95 -7.16
N PRO A 235 -11.26 -15.69 -7.57
CA PRO A 235 -10.45 -15.04 -8.60
C PRO A 235 -8.99 -14.83 -8.16
N THR A 236 -8.14 -14.42 -9.09
CA THR A 236 -6.76 -14.05 -8.77
C THR A 236 -6.74 -12.85 -7.81
N GLY A 237 -5.91 -12.92 -6.77
CA GLY A 237 -5.82 -11.87 -5.74
C GLY A 237 -6.87 -11.95 -4.63
N SER A 238 -7.73 -12.99 -4.60
CA SER A 238 -8.76 -13.15 -3.55
C SER A 238 -8.24 -13.72 -2.22
N GLY A 239 -6.92 -13.91 -2.05
CA GLY A 239 -6.35 -14.41 -0.81
C GLY A 239 -6.28 -15.95 -0.66
N LYS A 240 -6.60 -16.74 -1.70
CA LYS A 240 -6.56 -18.22 -1.64
C LYS A 240 -5.26 -18.79 -1.07
N SER A 241 -4.14 -18.37 -1.65
CA SER A 241 -2.81 -18.82 -1.19
C SER A 241 -2.50 -18.33 0.21
N THR A 242 -2.91 -17.12 0.56
CA THR A 242 -2.74 -16.55 1.90
C THR A 242 -3.47 -17.39 2.95
N THR A 243 -4.73 -17.76 2.69
CA THR A 243 -5.51 -18.62 3.57
C THR A 243 -4.87 -20.00 3.73
N LEU A 244 -4.39 -20.62 2.64
CA LEU A 244 -3.68 -21.90 2.70
C LEU A 244 -2.39 -21.80 3.52
N TYR A 245 -1.59 -20.75 3.34
CA TYR A 245 -0.37 -20.56 4.12
C TYR A 245 -0.66 -20.33 5.61
N ALA A 246 -1.64 -19.49 5.93
CA ALA A 246 -2.08 -19.28 7.32
C ALA A 246 -2.53 -20.59 7.98
N THR A 247 -3.25 -21.44 7.23
CA THR A 247 -3.68 -22.77 7.71
C THR A 247 -2.48 -23.69 7.96
N CYS A 248 -1.50 -23.71 7.03
CA CYS A 248 -0.30 -24.54 7.21
C CYS A 248 0.52 -24.14 8.44
N LEU A 249 0.56 -22.85 8.79
CA LEU A 249 1.28 -22.37 9.96
C LEU A 249 0.65 -22.76 11.30
N LEU A 250 -0.63 -23.16 11.32
CA LEU A 250 -1.27 -23.69 12.54
C LEU A 250 -0.76 -25.07 12.95
N TYR A 251 -0.12 -25.81 12.02
CA TYR A 251 0.31 -27.19 12.24
C TYR A 251 1.82 -27.37 12.28
N THR A 252 2.57 -26.27 12.14
CA THR A 252 4.03 -26.25 12.26
C THR A 252 4.47 -25.57 13.54
#